data_d6905399ad79b9c41b9cde3012d6b1b5
#
_entry.id   d6905399ad79b9c41b9cde3012d6b1b5
#
_cell.length_a   1.000
_cell.length_b   1.000
_cell.length_c   1.000
_cell.angle_alpha   90.00
_cell.angle_beta   90.00
_cell.angle_gamma   90.00
#
_symmetry.space_group_name_H-M   'P 1'
#
loop_
_entity.id
_entity.type
_entity.pdbx_description
1 polymer ?
#
loop_
_entity_poly.entity_id
_entity_poly.type
_entity_poly.pdbx_seq_one_letter_code
_entity_poly.pdbx_strand_id
1 'polypeptide(L)'
;MSSRCPCTSGLPLEACCGRVLADHAAATTPEQLMRSRFSAFALGDTAHLLRTWHASTRPATLTLDDSIRWTRLDVERTDTAFVEFVAHYRGPHGPGQQHEVSRFVREDGLWFYSGGVSLA
;
A
#
# COMPACT_ATOMS: atom_id res chain seq x y z
N MET A 1 -16.02 14.70 11.04
CA MET A 1 -15.03 15.18 10.09
C MET A 1 -14.21 14.04 9.54
N SER A 2 -13.98 14.06 8.23
CA SER A 2 -13.22 13.01 7.58
C SER A 2 -11.73 13.22 7.85
N SER A 3 -11.03 12.13 8.16
CA SER A 3 -9.58 12.14 8.23
C SER A 3 -9.00 12.12 6.81
N ARG A 4 -7.87 12.77 6.62
CA ARG A 4 -7.13 12.67 5.38
C ARG A 4 -6.63 11.24 5.20
N CYS A 5 -6.60 10.76 3.97
CA CYS A 5 -6.12 9.43 3.68
C CYS A 5 -4.63 9.29 4.06
N PRO A 6 -4.24 8.22 4.78
CA PRO A 6 -2.84 8.01 5.13
C PRO A 6 -1.89 7.98 3.92
N CYS A 7 -2.39 7.65 2.72
CA CYS A 7 -1.56 7.60 1.51
C CYS A 7 -1.12 8.97 1.03
N THR A 8 -1.56 10.04 1.70
CA THR A 8 -1.20 11.43 1.43
C THR A 8 -1.60 11.93 0.05
N SER A 9 -2.67 11.36 -0.51
CA SER A 9 -3.25 11.84 -1.77
C SER A 9 -3.87 13.23 -1.63
N GLY A 10 -4.18 13.65 -0.40
CA GLY A 10 -4.89 14.88 -0.13
C GLY A 10 -6.40 14.69 -0.03
N LEU A 11 -6.91 13.53 -0.36
CA LEU A 11 -8.34 13.22 -0.29
C LEU A 11 -8.71 12.69 1.10
N PRO A 12 -9.99 12.80 1.49
CA PRO A 12 -10.47 12.09 2.67
C PRO A 12 -10.32 10.58 2.50
N LEU A 13 -10.15 9.86 3.60
CA LEU A 13 -9.97 8.41 3.56
C LEU A 13 -11.11 7.70 2.81
N GLU A 14 -12.37 8.05 3.09
CA GLU A 14 -13.53 7.40 2.47
C GLU A 14 -13.66 7.68 0.98
N ALA A 15 -13.03 8.74 0.48
CA ALA A 15 -13.02 9.06 -0.94
C ALA A 15 -11.75 8.54 -1.65
N CYS A 16 -10.86 7.90 -0.93
CA CYS A 16 -9.58 7.41 -1.44
C CYS A 16 -9.40 5.95 -1.09
N CYS A 17 -8.43 5.62 -0.23
CA CYS A 17 -8.10 4.24 0.11
C CYS A 17 -9.23 3.51 0.84
N GLY A 18 -10.09 4.24 1.57
CA GLY A 18 -11.22 3.63 2.27
C GLY A 18 -12.12 2.83 1.36
N ARG A 19 -12.29 3.27 0.11
CA ARG A 19 -13.07 2.54 -0.89
C ARG A 19 -12.46 1.17 -1.19
N VAL A 20 -11.14 1.11 -1.32
CA VAL A 20 -10.43 -0.13 -1.63
C VAL A 20 -10.32 -1.01 -0.39
N LEU A 21 -10.13 -0.42 0.79
CA LEU A 21 -10.11 -1.17 2.05
C LEU A 21 -11.44 -1.88 2.29
N ALA A 22 -12.55 -1.26 1.87
CA ALA A 22 -13.88 -1.84 2.00
C ALA A 22 -14.18 -2.85 0.87
N ASP A 23 -13.60 -2.65 -0.32
CA ASP A 23 -13.87 -3.47 -1.50
C ASP A 23 -12.63 -3.54 -2.39
N HIS A 24 -11.98 -4.69 -2.39
CA HIS A 24 -10.77 -4.93 -3.19
C HIS A 24 -10.97 -4.58 -4.68
N ALA A 25 -12.18 -4.84 -5.19
CA ALA A 25 -12.48 -4.59 -6.61
C ALA A 25 -12.55 -3.09 -6.95
N ALA A 26 -12.60 -2.21 -5.93
CA ALA A 26 -12.58 -0.76 -6.17
C ALA A 26 -11.21 -0.28 -6.66
N ALA A 27 -10.13 -1.06 -6.48
CA ALA A 27 -8.84 -0.73 -7.04
C ALA A 27 -8.82 -1.11 -8.53
N THR A 28 -8.87 -0.12 -9.41
CA THR A 28 -8.89 -0.34 -10.87
C THR A 28 -7.52 -0.18 -11.51
N THR A 29 -6.51 0.25 -10.74
CA THR A 29 -5.13 0.40 -11.20
C THR A 29 -4.16 -0.09 -10.14
N PRO A 30 -2.92 -0.48 -10.53
CA PRO A 30 -1.88 -0.80 -9.55
C PRO A 30 -1.64 0.32 -8.54
N GLU A 31 -1.67 1.58 -8.98
CA GLU A 31 -1.45 2.70 -8.08
C GLU A 31 -2.51 2.76 -6.98
N GLN A 32 -3.78 2.57 -7.33
CA GLN A 32 -4.85 2.59 -6.34
C GLN A 32 -4.67 1.47 -5.32
N LEU A 33 -4.27 0.28 -5.79
CA LEU A 33 -4.01 -0.82 -4.88
C LEU A 33 -2.80 -0.54 -3.99
N MET A 34 -1.72 0.01 -4.56
CA MET A 34 -0.52 0.36 -3.79
C MET A 34 -0.85 1.37 -2.69
N ARG A 35 -1.61 2.41 -3.03
CA ARG A 35 -2.01 3.41 -2.04
C ARG A 35 -2.84 2.80 -0.92
N SER A 36 -3.76 1.88 -1.24
CA SER A 36 -4.56 1.21 -0.22
C SER A 36 -3.71 0.32 0.69
N ARG A 37 -2.68 -0.31 0.14
CA ARG A 37 -1.78 -1.13 0.94
C ARG A 37 -0.93 -0.28 1.87
N PHE A 38 -0.45 0.90 1.40
CA PHE A 38 0.24 1.85 2.28
C PHE A 38 -0.68 2.27 3.44
N SER A 39 -1.93 2.61 3.14
CA SER A 39 -2.90 2.98 4.18
C SER A 39 -3.15 1.81 5.14
N ALA A 40 -3.17 0.58 4.62
CA ALA A 40 -3.35 -0.61 5.46
C ALA A 40 -2.16 -0.77 6.43
N PHE A 41 -0.93 -0.53 5.98
CA PHE A 41 0.23 -0.51 6.88
C PHE A 41 0.06 0.56 7.96
N ALA A 42 -0.35 1.76 7.56
CA ALA A 42 -0.51 2.87 8.49
C ALA A 42 -1.63 2.61 9.52
N LEU A 43 -2.69 1.91 9.11
CA LEU A 43 -3.85 1.64 9.95
C LEU A 43 -3.78 0.30 10.68
N GLY A 44 -2.78 -0.54 10.36
CA GLY A 44 -2.66 -1.86 10.97
C GLY A 44 -3.60 -2.90 10.39
N ASP A 45 -4.07 -2.71 9.16
CA ASP A 45 -5.03 -3.62 8.51
C ASP A 45 -4.30 -4.77 7.81
N THR A 46 -3.87 -5.76 8.59
CA THR A 46 -3.17 -6.92 8.06
C THR A 46 -4.06 -7.77 7.15
N ALA A 47 -5.36 -7.81 7.43
CA ALA A 47 -6.30 -8.58 6.60
C ALA A 47 -6.31 -8.07 5.16
N HIS A 48 -6.32 -6.75 4.98
CA HIS A 48 -6.28 -6.16 3.64
C HIS A 48 -4.95 -6.47 2.94
N LEU A 49 -3.84 -6.38 3.66
CA LEU A 49 -2.52 -6.67 3.10
C LEU A 49 -2.44 -8.12 2.60
N LEU A 50 -2.92 -9.07 3.38
CA LEU A 50 -2.92 -10.48 2.99
C LEU A 50 -3.90 -10.75 1.85
N ARG A 51 -5.10 -10.18 1.91
CA ARG A 51 -6.14 -10.36 0.88
C ARG A 51 -5.68 -9.87 -0.48
N THR A 52 -4.93 -8.76 -0.51
CA THR A 52 -4.47 -8.14 -1.76
C THR A 52 -3.10 -8.62 -2.21
N TRP A 53 -2.50 -9.56 -1.50
CA TRP A 53 -1.22 -10.17 -1.84
C TRP A 53 -1.50 -11.41 -2.67
N HIS A 54 -0.88 -11.51 -3.85
CA HIS A 54 -1.12 -12.66 -4.73
C HIS A 54 -0.71 -13.96 -4.03
N ALA A 55 -1.53 -15.00 -4.22
CA ALA A 55 -1.34 -16.28 -3.54
C ALA A 55 0.03 -16.90 -3.78
N SER A 56 0.62 -16.66 -4.96
CA SER A 56 1.93 -17.24 -5.32
C SER A 56 3.07 -16.76 -4.41
N THR A 57 2.93 -15.58 -3.78
CA THR A 57 3.98 -15.01 -2.94
C THR A 57 3.49 -14.61 -1.56
N ARG A 58 2.22 -14.83 -1.26
CA ARG A 58 1.61 -14.42 0.01
C ARG A 58 2.21 -15.19 1.17
N PRO A 59 2.68 -14.50 2.23
CA PRO A 59 3.10 -15.20 3.45
C PRO A 59 1.89 -15.79 4.18
N ALA A 60 2.11 -16.83 4.99
CA ALA A 60 1.04 -17.45 5.76
C ALA A 60 0.50 -16.49 6.82
N THR A 61 1.38 -15.70 7.42
CA THR A 61 1.02 -14.71 8.44
C THR A 61 1.80 -13.43 8.21
N LEU A 62 1.29 -12.33 8.73
CA LEU A 62 1.94 -11.03 8.62
C LEU A 62 1.80 -10.30 9.94
N THR A 63 2.95 -9.90 10.51
CA THR A 63 2.99 -9.10 11.73
C THR A 63 3.63 -7.76 11.39
N LEU A 64 2.95 -6.67 11.76
CA LEU A 64 3.45 -5.34 11.51
C LEU A 64 4.24 -4.85 12.71
N ASP A 65 5.24 -4.00 12.44
CA ASP A 65 6.10 -3.41 13.46
C ASP A 65 5.41 -2.18 14.04
N ASP A 66 4.96 -2.28 15.29
CA ASP A 66 4.25 -1.20 15.99
C ASP A 66 5.11 0.05 16.19
N SER A 67 6.44 -0.08 16.15
CA SER A 67 7.34 1.04 16.34
C SER A 67 7.48 1.93 15.11
N ILE A 68 6.94 1.49 13.97
CA ILE A 68 7.02 2.23 12.70
C ILE A 68 5.70 2.95 12.46
N ARG A 69 5.79 4.27 12.23
CA ARG A 69 4.66 5.08 11.83
C ARG A 69 4.88 5.54 10.40
N TRP A 70 4.01 5.12 9.48
CA TRP A 70 4.08 5.54 8.08
C TRP A 70 3.48 6.94 7.96
N THR A 71 4.21 7.87 7.33
CA THR A 71 3.86 9.29 7.35
C THR A 71 3.51 9.88 5.99
N ARG A 72 4.10 9.36 4.91
CA ARG A 72 3.85 9.90 3.57
C ARG A 72 4.21 8.88 2.50
N LEU A 73 3.43 8.87 1.42
CA LEU A 73 3.71 8.06 0.25
C LEU A 73 3.89 8.97 -0.96
N ASP A 74 5.05 8.88 -1.60
CA ASP A 74 5.32 9.56 -2.86
C ASP A 74 5.35 8.51 -3.97
N VAL A 75 4.38 8.56 -4.88
CA VAL A 75 4.38 7.70 -6.06
C VAL A 75 5.20 8.40 -7.13
N GLU A 76 6.33 7.81 -7.49
CA GLU A 76 7.28 8.42 -8.41
C GLU A 76 6.94 8.10 -9.86
N ARG A 77 6.51 6.86 -10.12
CA ARG A 77 6.24 6.40 -11.47
C ARG A 77 5.29 5.21 -11.44
N THR A 78 4.38 5.15 -12.39
CA THR A 78 3.48 4.02 -12.56
C THR A 78 3.55 3.51 -13.99
N ASP A 79 3.28 2.21 -14.15
CA ASP A 79 3.15 1.57 -15.44
C ASP A 79 2.00 0.57 -15.34
N THR A 80 1.78 -0.21 -16.40
CA THR A 80 0.65 -1.14 -16.45
C THR A 80 0.67 -2.19 -15.33
N ALA A 81 1.87 -2.54 -14.81
CA ALA A 81 2.00 -3.56 -13.78
C ALA A 81 2.99 -3.19 -12.68
N PHE A 82 3.50 -1.96 -12.66
CA PHE A 82 4.51 -1.52 -11.70
C PHE A 82 4.13 -0.21 -11.06
N VAL A 83 4.53 -0.05 -9.79
CA VAL A 83 4.48 1.24 -9.10
C VAL A 83 5.81 1.46 -8.43
N GLU A 84 6.50 2.53 -8.78
CA GLU A 84 7.71 2.96 -8.09
C GLU A 84 7.32 4.04 -7.09
N PHE A 85 7.75 3.90 -5.85
CA PHE A 85 7.33 4.81 -4.79
C PHE A 85 8.40 4.95 -3.71
N VAL A 86 8.28 6.03 -2.94
CA VAL A 86 9.04 6.24 -1.71
C VAL A 86 8.03 6.31 -0.57
N ALA A 87 8.16 5.40 0.39
CA ALA A 87 7.34 5.38 1.58
C ALA A 87 8.15 5.97 2.74
N HIS A 88 7.63 7.03 3.35
CA HIS A 88 8.28 7.72 4.45
C HIS A 88 7.72 7.22 5.77
N TYR A 89 8.59 7.07 6.75
CA TYR A 89 8.17 6.60 8.07
C TYR A 89 8.99 7.26 9.16
N ARG A 90 8.51 7.12 10.39
CA ARG A 90 9.21 7.50 11.60
C ARG A 90 9.29 6.28 12.49
N GLY A 91 10.51 5.94 12.91
CA GLY A 91 10.77 4.80 13.77
C GLY A 91 11.49 5.20 15.04
N PRO A 92 11.95 4.22 15.85
CA PRO A 92 12.63 4.49 17.10
C PRO A 92 13.89 5.33 16.97
N HIS A 93 14.52 5.29 15.80
CA HIS A 93 15.78 6.00 15.54
C HIS A 93 15.57 7.26 14.70
N GLY A 94 14.33 7.69 14.53
CA GLY A 94 14.00 8.90 13.80
C GLY A 94 13.34 8.60 12.46
N PRO A 95 13.29 9.62 11.56
CA PRO A 95 12.65 9.44 10.25
C PRO A 95 13.48 8.58 9.32
N GLY A 96 12.80 7.91 8.40
CA GLY A 96 13.43 7.10 7.36
C GLY A 96 12.54 7.01 6.14
N GLN A 97 13.03 6.37 5.10
CA GLN A 97 12.27 6.15 3.88
C GLN A 97 12.66 4.84 3.23
N GLN A 98 11.73 4.29 2.47
CA GLN A 98 11.91 3.07 1.71
C GLN A 98 11.52 3.34 0.27
N HIS A 99 12.48 3.16 -0.65
CA HIS A 99 12.27 3.34 -2.07
C HIS A 99 12.14 1.95 -2.71
N GLU A 100 11.01 1.71 -3.36
CA GLU A 100 10.72 0.40 -3.95
C GLU A 100 10.09 0.53 -5.32
N VAL A 101 10.25 -0.54 -6.14
CA VAL A 101 9.42 -0.80 -7.30
C VAL A 101 8.61 -2.05 -6.99
N SER A 102 7.29 -1.91 -6.93
CA SER A 102 6.39 -3.03 -6.67
C SER A 102 5.76 -3.52 -7.96
N ARG A 103 5.65 -4.83 -8.08
CA ARG A 103 5.00 -5.48 -9.22
C ARG A 103 3.61 -5.94 -8.81
N PHE A 104 2.66 -5.76 -9.72
CA PHE A 104 1.27 -6.15 -9.53
C PHE A 104 0.83 -7.06 -10.66
N VAL A 105 -0.09 -7.97 -10.36
CA VAL A 105 -0.68 -8.86 -11.36
C VAL A 105 -2.20 -8.73 -11.30
N ARG A 106 -2.85 -8.96 -12.44
CA ARG A 106 -4.30 -8.96 -12.52
C ARG A 106 -4.79 -10.38 -12.71
N GLU A 107 -5.72 -10.79 -11.86
CA GLU A 107 -6.27 -12.14 -11.89
C GLU A 107 -7.74 -12.07 -11.52
N ASP A 108 -8.59 -12.67 -12.33
CA ASP A 108 -10.05 -12.68 -12.12
C ASP A 108 -10.62 -11.26 -11.98
N GLY A 109 -10.04 -10.30 -12.71
CA GLY A 109 -10.50 -8.92 -12.69
C GLY A 109 -10.00 -8.09 -11.52
N LEU A 110 -9.18 -8.67 -10.63
CA LEU A 110 -8.67 -7.99 -9.45
C LEU A 110 -7.16 -7.78 -9.56
N TRP A 111 -6.68 -6.66 -9.06
CA TRP A 111 -5.24 -6.42 -8.93
C TRP A 111 -4.72 -7.00 -7.64
N PHE A 112 -3.52 -7.59 -7.70
CA PHE A 112 -2.82 -8.17 -6.54
C PHE A 112 -1.37 -7.71 -6.54
N TYR A 113 -0.84 -7.45 -5.34
CA TYR A 113 0.58 -7.24 -5.15
C TYR A 113 1.30 -8.59 -5.26
N SER A 114 2.38 -8.65 -6.05
CA SER A 114 3.11 -9.91 -6.22
C SER A 114 4.53 -9.86 -5.66
N GLY A 115 5.10 -8.68 -5.49
CA GLY A 115 6.45 -8.56 -4.94
C GLY A 115 7.06 -7.22 -5.28
N GLY A 116 8.23 -6.95 -4.70
CA GLY A 116 8.91 -5.70 -4.93
C GLY A 116 10.41 -5.81 -4.74
N VAL A 117 11.12 -4.79 -5.21
CA VAL A 117 12.56 -4.65 -5.06
C VAL A 117 12.82 -3.31 -4.37
N SER A 118 13.50 -3.37 -3.23
CA SER A 118 13.92 -2.16 -2.53
C SER A 118 15.14 -1.57 -3.24
N LEU A 119 15.10 -0.26 -3.49
CA LEU A 119 16.17 0.48 -4.17
C LEU A 119 16.98 1.34 -3.21
N ALA A 120 16.58 1.40 -1.94
CA ALA A 120 17.25 2.23 -0.94
C ALA A 120 17.94 1.41 0.13
#